data_78cfe3262bb4d477d06cbeb38163cdfc
#
_entry.id   78cfe3262bb4d477d06cbeb38163cdfc
#
_cell.length_a   1.000
_cell.length_b   1.000
_cell.length_c   1.000
_cell.angle_alpha   90.00
_cell.angle_beta   90.00
_cell.angle_gamma   90.00
#
_symmetry.space_group_name_H-M   'P 1'
#
loop_
_entity.id
_entity.type
_entity.pdbx_description
1 polymer ?
#
loop_
_entity_poly.entity_id
_entity_poly.type
_entity_poly.pdbx_seq_one_letter_code
_entity_poly.pdbx_strand_id
1 'polypeptide(L)'
;MSNRLACALLACGLGRAALADDPAAALVRAQVEARLSRIAVDGPGVVAVAAVDLTSGERFGLNDELVSAQGSAIKIPILMEVFKQAHQGALRLEDRITIERAGTVAGSGVLQHFQDGGSALSLRDLCVLMIVLSDNSATNLLIDRVGTENVNRTLAALGLEHTRLRRKMMDSAASARGDENTSSPAEAIRILQRLHDGRFVSAEISKQILAILSLPKDGDLRHGVPAEIPMAFKSGSVPGVATEWVIVSHPERPYAVVVMQSRVPPAAGDASARVFRELSELFYAYFAGRERFTPFGVSTDPTPWN
;
A
#
# COMPACT_ATOMS: atom_id res chain seq x y z
N MET A 1 20.76 61.80 -16.30
CA MET A 1 21.72 60.76 -16.68
C MET A 1 22.00 59.93 -15.44
N SER A 2 21.43 58.76 -15.35
CA SER A 2 21.78 57.78 -14.33
C SER A 2 21.32 56.39 -14.85
N ASN A 3 22.28 55.60 -15.33
CA ASN A 3 22.15 54.24 -15.78
C ASN A 3 21.92 53.34 -14.55
N ARG A 4 20.80 52.64 -14.48
CA ARG A 4 20.61 51.48 -13.60
C ARG A 4 20.76 50.22 -14.47
N LEU A 5 21.90 49.53 -14.30
CA LEU A 5 22.10 48.16 -14.74
C LEU A 5 21.13 47.25 -14.01
N ALA A 6 20.29 46.58 -14.77
CA ALA A 6 19.51 45.42 -14.27
C ALA A 6 20.37 44.17 -14.39
N CYS A 7 20.82 43.62 -13.26
CA CYS A 7 21.37 42.28 -13.21
C CYS A 7 20.23 41.26 -13.31
N ALA A 8 20.12 40.59 -14.44
CA ALA A 8 19.28 39.42 -14.60
C ALA A 8 19.99 38.22 -13.97
N LEU A 9 19.47 37.73 -12.87
CA LEU A 9 19.82 36.42 -12.31
C LEU A 9 19.26 35.32 -13.22
N LEU A 10 20.14 34.71 -14.02
CA LEU A 10 19.88 33.43 -14.66
C LEU A 10 19.93 32.37 -13.53
N ALA A 11 18.77 31.93 -13.07
CA ALA A 11 18.66 30.69 -12.29
C ALA A 11 18.87 29.52 -13.25
N CYS A 12 20.05 28.90 -13.19
CA CYS A 12 20.38 27.66 -13.89
C CYS A 12 19.44 26.56 -13.43
N GLY A 13 18.51 26.17 -14.29
CA GLY A 13 17.78 24.92 -14.19
C GLY A 13 18.69 23.76 -14.62
N LEU A 14 19.62 23.37 -13.76
CA LEU A 14 20.43 22.15 -13.91
C LEU A 14 19.96 21.16 -12.84
N GLY A 15 19.13 20.18 -13.21
CA GLY A 15 18.80 19.17 -12.23
C GLY A 15 17.81 18.07 -12.59
N ARG A 16 17.54 17.77 -13.87
CA ARG A 16 16.60 16.66 -14.16
C ARG A 16 16.99 15.70 -15.31
N ALA A 17 18.09 15.90 -15.99
CA ALA A 17 18.48 15.07 -17.15
C ALA A 17 19.70 14.14 -16.91
N ALA A 18 20.34 14.16 -15.74
CA ALA A 18 21.65 13.51 -15.55
C ALA A 18 21.62 12.09 -14.95
N LEU A 19 20.45 11.48 -14.69
CA LEU A 19 20.39 10.14 -14.09
C LEU A 19 20.20 9.00 -15.10
N ALA A 20 19.94 9.29 -16.38
CA ALA A 20 19.72 8.25 -17.40
C ALA A 20 21.01 7.58 -17.90
N ASP A 21 22.17 8.20 -17.70
CA ASP A 21 23.48 7.76 -18.26
C ASP A 21 24.55 7.48 -17.18
N ASP A 22 24.16 7.22 -15.91
CA ASP A 22 25.12 6.83 -14.88
C ASP A 22 25.33 5.29 -14.88
N PRO A 23 26.47 4.79 -15.41
CA PRO A 23 26.74 3.36 -15.44
C PRO A 23 26.75 2.72 -14.04
N ALA A 24 27.17 3.46 -13.00
CA ALA A 24 27.20 2.96 -11.64
C ALA A 24 25.78 2.79 -11.08
N ALA A 25 24.88 3.72 -11.37
CA ALA A 25 23.46 3.57 -11.00
C ALA A 25 22.81 2.35 -11.69
N ALA A 26 23.15 2.09 -12.96
CA ALA A 26 22.67 0.91 -13.67
C ALA A 26 23.18 -0.40 -13.03
N LEU A 27 24.43 -0.44 -12.59
CA LEU A 27 25.00 -1.60 -11.89
C LEU A 27 24.33 -1.83 -10.53
N VAL A 28 24.10 -0.76 -9.75
CA VAL A 28 23.39 -0.84 -8.46
C VAL A 28 21.95 -1.34 -8.68
N ARG A 29 21.27 -0.85 -9.72
CA ARG A 29 19.93 -1.33 -10.09
C ARG A 29 19.94 -2.83 -10.41
N ALA A 30 20.89 -3.30 -11.22
CA ALA A 30 21.03 -4.72 -11.55
C ALA A 30 21.29 -5.59 -10.31
N GLN A 31 22.05 -5.09 -9.33
CA GLN A 31 22.23 -5.78 -8.04
C GLN A 31 20.93 -5.91 -7.26
N VAL A 32 20.10 -4.86 -7.23
CA VAL A 32 18.77 -4.91 -6.59
C VAL A 32 17.87 -5.93 -7.27
N GLU A 33 17.82 -5.95 -8.61
CA GLU A 33 17.04 -6.91 -9.39
C GLU A 33 17.48 -8.36 -9.16
N ALA A 34 18.78 -8.59 -9.09
CA ALA A 34 19.35 -9.91 -8.78
C ALA A 34 18.99 -10.36 -7.34
N ARG A 35 19.08 -9.45 -6.36
CA ARG A 35 18.71 -9.74 -4.97
C ARG A 35 17.22 -9.98 -4.82
N LEU A 36 16.37 -9.15 -5.46
CA LEU A 36 14.93 -9.35 -5.54
C LEU A 36 14.57 -10.75 -6.05
N SER A 37 15.19 -11.15 -7.17
CA SER A 37 14.99 -12.48 -7.77
C SER A 37 15.41 -13.61 -6.82
N ARG A 38 16.52 -13.45 -6.10
CA ARG A 38 16.99 -14.44 -5.12
C ARG A 38 16.05 -14.59 -3.96
N ILE A 39 15.62 -13.47 -3.34
CA ILE A 39 14.64 -13.48 -2.24
C ILE A 39 13.35 -14.22 -2.66
N ALA A 40 12.91 -13.98 -3.90
CA ALA A 40 11.70 -14.61 -4.41
C ALA A 40 11.86 -16.12 -4.66
N VAL A 41 13.04 -16.56 -5.13
CA VAL A 41 13.33 -18.00 -5.38
C VAL A 41 13.52 -18.74 -4.06
N ASP A 42 14.18 -18.14 -3.08
CA ASP A 42 14.47 -18.74 -1.78
C ASP A 42 13.24 -18.71 -0.84
N GLY A 43 12.25 -17.89 -1.15
CA GLY A 43 11.01 -17.75 -0.38
C GLY A 43 10.00 -18.86 -0.66
N PRO A 44 9.07 -19.13 0.30
CA PRO A 44 8.04 -20.14 0.12
C PRO A 44 6.95 -19.68 -0.85
N GLY A 45 6.46 -20.62 -1.67
CA GLY A 45 5.36 -20.37 -2.61
C GLY A 45 5.79 -19.52 -3.80
N VAL A 46 4.90 -18.63 -4.25
CA VAL A 46 5.14 -17.71 -5.36
C VAL A 46 5.15 -16.29 -4.85
N VAL A 47 6.25 -15.58 -5.07
CA VAL A 47 6.43 -14.17 -4.69
C VAL A 47 6.20 -13.28 -5.90
N ALA A 48 5.36 -12.28 -5.74
CA ALA A 48 5.09 -11.24 -6.72
C ALA A 48 5.29 -9.87 -6.05
N VAL A 49 6.01 -8.97 -6.71
CA VAL A 49 6.44 -7.69 -6.13
C VAL A 49 6.35 -6.58 -7.15
N ALA A 50 5.89 -5.42 -6.73
CA ALA A 50 6.10 -4.16 -7.42
C ALA A 50 6.58 -3.10 -6.43
N ALA A 51 7.55 -2.29 -6.84
CA ALA A 51 8.01 -1.13 -6.10
C ALA A 51 8.18 0.08 -7.02
N VAL A 52 7.94 1.28 -6.50
CA VAL A 52 8.06 2.52 -7.27
C VAL A 52 8.56 3.66 -6.38
N ASP A 53 9.55 4.38 -6.86
CA ASP A 53 9.93 5.69 -6.35
C ASP A 53 8.83 6.71 -6.73
N LEU A 54 8.18 7.29 -5.74
CA LEU A 54 7.06 8.21 -5.96
C LEU A 54 7.51 9.61 -6.42
N THR A 55 8.82 9.88 -6.41
CA THR A 55 9.40 11.14 -6.88
C THR A 55 9.86 11.04 -8.34
N SER A 56 10.64 10.00 -8.68
CA SER A 56 11.21 9.81 -10.02
C SER A 56 10.33 8.97 -10.95
N GLY A 57 9.48 8.11 -10.39
CA GLY A 57 8.71 7.13 -11.15
C GLY A 57 9.49 5.85 -11.48
N GLU A 58 10.72 5.70 -11.00
CA GLU A 58 11.52 4.48 -11.19
C GLU A 58 10.82 3.27 -10.57
N ARG A 59 10.78 2.15 -11.31
CA ARG A 59 10.03 0.95 -10.93
C ARG A 59 10.90 -0.30 -10.90
N PHE A 60 10.54 -1.18 -9.97
CA PHE A 60 10.95 -2.58 -9.94
C PHE A 60 9.72 -3.47 -9.99
N GLY A 61 9.79 -4.58 -10.71
CA GLY A 61 8.72 -5.55 -10.81
C GLY A 61 9.28 -6.97 -10.90
N LEU A 62 8.66 -7.89 -10.19
CA LEU A 62 8.88 -9.32 -10.33
C LEU A 62 7.52 -10.02 -10.23
N ASN A 63 7.09 -10.69 -11.29
CA ASN A 63 5.76 -11.29 -11.39
C ASN A 63 4.63 -10.27 -11.10
N ASP A 64 4.84 -8.99 -11.35
CA ASP A 64 4.02 -7.88 -10.85
C ASP A 64 2.62 -7.80 -11.48
N GLU A 65 2.41 -8.48 -12.62
CA GLU A 65 1.09 -8.65 -13.23
C GLU A 65 0.36 -9.93 -12.74
N LEU A 66 1.00 -10.75 -11.90
CA LEU A 66 0.37 -11.97 -11.40
C LEU A 66 -0.81 -11.65 -10.47
N VAL A 67 -1.99 -12.11 -10.88
CA VAL A 67 -3.22 -11.92 -10.09
C VAL A 67 -3.28 -12.93 -8.96
N SER A 68 -3.51 -12.47 -7.74
CA SER A 68 -3.68 -13.31 -6.56
C SER A 68 -4.77 -12.81 -5.63
N ALA A 69 -5.20 -13.67 -4.69
CA ALA A 69 -6.09 -13.26 -3.62
C ALA A 69 -5.42 -12.22 -2.71
N GLN A 70 -6.21 -11.30 -2.17
CA GLN A 70 -5.69 -10.15 -1.43
C GLN A 70 -5.93 -10.21 0.08
N GLY A 71 -6.71 -11.17 0.55
CA GLY A 71 -7.11 -11.13 1.95
C GLY A 71 -7.61 -9.75 2.34
N SER A 72 -7.12 -9.23 3.45
CA SER A 72 -7.55 -7.92 3.97
C SER A 72 -6.93 -6.70 3.26
N ALA A 73 -5.99 -6.85 2.32
CA ALA A 73 -5.47 -5.71 1.57
C ALA A 73 -6.55 -5.08 0.66
N ILE A 74 -7.57 -5.86 0.26
CA ILE A 74 -8.75 -5.36 -0.47
C ILE A 74 -9.55 -4.27 0.30
N LYS A 75 -9.29 -4.08 1.58
CA LYS A 75 -9.92 -3.05 2.41
C LYS A 75 -9.51 -1.63 2.00
N ILE A 76 -8.38 -1.46 1.30
CA ILE A 76 -7.99 -0.15 0.73
C ILE A 76 -9.02 0.31 -0.32
N PRO A 77 -9.39 -0.44 -1.35
CA PRO A 77 -10.47 -0.06 -2.27
C PRO A 77 -11.82 0.22 -1.59
N ILE A 78 -12.17 -0.54 -0.55
CA ILE A 78 -13.40 -0.30 0.21
C ILE A 78 -13.33 1.05 0.92
N LEU A 79 -12.22 1.35 1.60
CA LEU A 79 -11.97 2.65 2.22
C LEU A 79 -12.08 3.80 1.21
N MET A 80 -11.48 3.63 0.02
CA MET A 80 -11.56 4.60 -1.07
C MET A 80 -13.02 4.88 -1.48
N GLU A 81 -13.83 3.84 -1.62
CA GLU A 81 -15.24 4.00 -2.03
C GLU A 81 -16.07 4.72 -0.94
N VAL A 82 -15.85 4.41 0.34
CA VAL A 82 -16.51 5.13 1.45
C VAL A 82 -16.23 6.63 1.36
N PHE A 83 -14.97 7.02 1.22
CA PHE A 83 -14.59 8.44 1.14
C PHE A 83 -15.06 9.12 -0.15
N LYS A 84 -15.09 8.40 -1.26
CA LYS A 84 -15.64 8.91 -2.52
C LYS A 84 -17.12 9.20 -2.39
N GLN A 85 -17.93 8.26 -1.85
CA GLN A 85 -19.37 8.46 -1.66
C GLN A 85 -19.66 9.56 -0.64
N ALA A 86 -18.84 9.71 0.40
CA ALA A 86 -18.95 10.81 1.34
C ALA A 86 -18.69 12.16 0.66
N HIS A 87 -17.67 12.26 -0.19
CA HIS A 87 -17.39 13.47 -0.97
C HIS A 87 -18.53 13.81 -1.95
N GLN A 88 -19.19 12.81 -2.50
CA GLN A 88 -20.34 12.97 -3.40
C GLN A 88 -21.66 13.28 -2.66
N GLY A 89 -21.66 13.29 -1.33
CA GLY A 89 -22.86 13.54 -0.51
C GLY A 89 -23.85 12.37 -0.47
N ALA A 90 -23.45 11.17 -0.97
CA ALA A 90 -24.29 9.97 -0.94
C ALA A 90 -24.38 9.34 0.44
N LEU A 91 -23.41 9.62 1.32
CA LEU A 91 -23.37 9.24 2.73
C LEU A 91 -22.61 10.32 3.53
N ARG A 92 -22.67 10.24 4.84
CA ARG A 92 -21.89 11.10 5.74
C ARG A 92 -20.99 10.22 6.60
N LEU A 93 -19.74 10.61 6.80
CA LEU A 93 -18.81 9.84 7.65
C LEU A 93 -19.26 9.76 9.10
N GLU A 94 -20.12 10.69 9.54
CA GLU A 94 -20.75 10.74 10.86
C GLU A 94 -21.98 9.84 10.99
N ASP A 95 -22.55 9.33 9.87
CA ASP A 95 -23.67 8.39 9.90
C ASP A 95 -23.31 7.19 10.77
N ARG A 96 -24.21 6.80 11.67
CA ARG A 96 -23.95 5.76 12.67
C ARG A 96 -24.66 4.45 12.30
N ILE A 97 -23.97 3.35 12.49
CA ILE A 97 -24.51 2.00 12.34
C ILE A 97 -24.53 1.33 13.71
N THR A 98 -25.70 0.84 14.14
CA THR A 98 -25.81 0.02 15.34
C THR A 98 -25.15 -1.33 15.09
N ILE A 99 -24.35 -1.79 16.06
CA ILE A 99 -23.65 -3.06 15.97
C ILE A 99 -24.57 -4.15 16.50
N GLU A 100 -25.15 -4.91 15.58
CA GLU A 100 -26.02 -6.04 15.88
C GLU A 100 -25.25 -7.36 15.65
N ARG A 101 -25.48 -8.34 16.48
CA ARG A 101 -24.83 -9.66 16.38
C ARG A 101 -25.04 -10.32 15.02
N ALA A 102 -26.22 -10.16 14.44
CA ALA A 102 -26.55 -10.67 13.12
C ALA A 102 -25.68 -10.09 11.98
N GLY A 103 -25.10 -8.88 12.17
CA GLY A 103 -24.20 -8.22 11.23
C GLY A 103 -22.72 -8.50 11.49
N THR A 104 -22.37 -9.25 12.55
CA THR A 104 -20.97 -9.55 12.88
C THR A 104 -20.52 -10.89 12.32
N VAL A 105 -19.21 -10.99 12.03
CA VAL A 105 -18.57 -12.22 11.57
C VAL A 105 -17.28 -12.48 12.34
N ALA A 106 -16.85 -13.72 12.38
CA ALA A 106 -15.63 -14.17 13.08
C ALA A 106 -14.36 -13.66 12.40
N GLY A 107 -13.23 -13.99 13.00
CA GLY A 107 -11.88 -13.69 12.51
C GLY A 107 -11.32 -12.40 13.09
N SER A 108 -10.60 -11.61 12.27
CA SER A 108 -9.94 -10.40 12.77
C SER A 108 -10.93 -9.33 13.21
N GLY A 109 -10.55 -8.59 14.25
CA GLY A 109 -11.30 -7.45 14.77
C GLY A 109 -12.02 -7.73 16.09
N VAL A 110 -12.67 -6.71 16.62
CA VAL A 110 -13.27 -6.70 17.96
C VAL A 110 -14.79 -6.61 17.95
N LEU A 111 -15.43 -6.18 16.85
CA LEU A 111 -16.88 -5.96 16.81
C LEU A 111 -17.68 -7.23 17.06
N GLN A 112 -17.16 -8.39 16.72
CA GLN A 112 -17.77 -9.69 17.00
C GLN A 112 -18.00 -9.95 18.51
N HIS A 113 -17.31 -9.21 19.39
CA HIS A 113 -17.39 -9.33 20.84
C HIS A 113 -18.24 -8.24 21.49
N PHE A 114 -18.78 -7.30 20.71
CA PHE A 114 -19.62 -6.23 21.23
C PHE A 114 -20.98 -6.77 21.68
N GLN A 115 -21.58 -6.09 22.68
CA GLN A 115 -22.94 -6.39 23.10
C GLN A 115 -23.92 -6.09 21.94
N ASP A 116 -24.85 -7.00 21.72
CA ASP A 116 -25.88 -6.92 20.69
C ASP A 116 -26.74 -5.65 20.86
N GLY A 117 -26.75 -4.80 19.83
CA GLY A 117 -27.46 -3.52 19.86
C GLY A 117 -26.93 -2.49 20.86
N GLY A 118 -25.89 -2.82 21.65
CA GLY A 118 -25.38 -1.97 22.72
C GLY A 118 -24.52 -0.80 22.27
N SER A 119 -24.07 -0.78 21.02
CA SER A 119 -23.15 0.24 20.47
C SER A 119 -23.57 0.66 19.09
N ALA A 120 -23.31 1.94 18.77
CA ALA A 120 -23.41 2.46 17.42
C ALA A 120 -22.14 3.23 17.07
N LEU A 121 -21.52 2.92 15.91
CA LEU A 121 -20.28 3.52 15.47
C LEU A 121 -20.50 4.34 14.19
N SER A 122 -19.73 5.41 14.03
CA SER A 122 -19.73 6.19 12.80
C SER A 122 -19.09 5.41 11.65
N LEU A 123 -19.42 5.74 10.40
CA LEU A 123 -18.74 5.16 9.23
C LEU A 123 -17.23 5.41 9.29
N ARG A 124 -16.81 6.59 9.81
CA ARG A 124 -15.40 6.90 10.02
C ARG A 124 -14.74 5.93 11.01
N ASP A 125 -15.39 5.66 12.17
CA ASP A 125 -14.85 4.73 13.17
C ASP A 125 -14.78 3.31 12.62
N LEU A 126 -15.78 2.88 11.84
CA LEU A 126 -15.77 1.60 11.15
C LEU A 126 -14.60 1.51 10.15
N CYS A 127 -14.29 2.60 9.42
CA CYS A 127 -13.10 2.66 8.55
C CYS A 127 -11.80 2.49 9.36
N VAL A 128 -11.69 3.12 10.53
CA VAL A 128 -10.52 2.96 11.42
C VAL A 128 -10.39 1.52 11.88
N LEU A 129 -11.46 0.89 12.36
CA LEU A 129 -11.45 -0.52 12.80
C LEU A 129 -11.11 -1.47 11.64
N MET A 130 -11.69 -1.23 10.45
CA MET A 130 -11.39 -2.00 9.24
C MET A 130 -9.90 -1.98 8.88
N ILE A 131 -9.24 -0.85 9.02
CA ILE A 131 -7.83 -0.69 8.63
C ILE A 131 -6.88 -1.10 9.75
N VAL A 132 -7.09 -0.61 10.97
CA VAL A 132 -6.14 -0.78 12.08
C VAL A 132 -6.20 -2.22 12.65
N LEU A 133 -7.40 -2.69 12.96
CA LEU A 133 -7.61 -4.03 13.52
C LEU A 133 -7.97 -5.06 12.45
N SER A 134 -8.00 -4.64 11.19
CA SER A 134 -8.48 -5.51 10.11
C SER A 134 -9.87 -6.10 10.40
N ASP A 135 -10.75 -5.36 11.10
CA ASP A 135 -12.05 -5.86 11.58
C ASP A 135 -12.94 -6.29 10.42
N ASN A 136 -13.31 -7.59 10.41
CA ASN A 136 -14.10 -8.19 9.33
C ASN A 136 -15.56 -7.75 9.40
N SER A 137 -16.10 -7.57 10.61
CA SER A 137 -17.48 -7.11 10.81
C SER A 137 -17.62 -5.66 10.35
N ALA A 138 -16.70 -4.77 10.76
CA ALA A 138 -16.65 -3.39 10.26
C ALA A 138 -16.54 -3.35 8.73
N THR A 139 -15.72 -4.23 8.15
CA THR A 139 -15.57 -4.32 6.69
C THR A 139 -16.89 -4.69 6.00
N ASN A 140 -17.58 -5.71 6.50
CA ASN A 140 -18.84 -6.16 5.90
C ASN A 140 -19.96 -5.09 6.02
N LEU A 141 -20.04 -4.40 7.17
CA LEU A 141 -20.97 -3.28 7.35
C LEU A 141 -20.67 -2.14 6.36
N LEU A 142 -19.40 -1.84 6.12
CA LEU A 142 -19.03 -0.83 5.12
C LEU A 142 -19.31 -1.30 3.70
N ILE A 143 -19.07 -2.57 3.36
CA ILE A 143 -19.44 -3.14 2.05
C ILE A 143 -20.94 -3.03 1.81
N ASP A 144 -21.77 -3.35 2.83
CA ASP A 144 -23.22 -3.23 2.74
C ASP A 144 -23.66 -1.77 2.53
N ARG A 145 -22.95 -0.83 3.15
CA ARG A 145 -23.28 0.60 3.04
C ARG A 145 -22.91 1.18 1.68
N VAL A 146 -21.73 0.83 1.12
CA VAL A 146 -21.26 1.41 -0.15
C VAL A 146 -21.63 0.59 -1.38
N GLY A 147 -21.84 -0.72 -1.23
CA GLY A 147 -22.17 -1.66 -2.29
C GLY A 147 -20.93 -2.20 -3.02
N THR A 148 -20.83 -3.53 -3.16
CA THR A 148 -19.74 -4.22 -3.89
C THR A 148 -19.60 -3.72 -5.33
N GLU A 149 -20.72 -3.50 -6.03
CA GLU A 149 -20.71 -3.02 -7.41
C GLU A 149 -20.11 -1.60 -7.54
N ASN A 150 -20.35 -0.73 -6.56
CA ASN A 150 -19.79 0.62 -6.56
C ASN A 150 -18.27 0.59 -6.36
N VAL A 151 -17.76 -0.26 -5.45
CA VAL A 151 -16.33 -0.49 -5.29
C VAL A 151 -15.72 -0.93 -6.63
N ASN A 152 -16.30 -1.95 -7.26
CA ASN A 152 -15.79 -2.48 -8.54
C ASN A 152 -15.91 -1.48 -9.69
N ARG A 153 -16.97 -0.66 -9.73
CA ARG A 153 -17.12 0.41 -10.72
C ARG A 153 -16.04 1.48 -10.55
N THR A 154 -15.69 1.82 -9.32
CA THR A 154 -14.58 2.75 -9.03
C THR A 154 -13.25 2.18 -9.49
N LEU A 155 -12.98 0.92 -9.20
CA LEU A 155 -11.76 0.24 -9.63
C LEU A 155 -11.66 0.20 -11.17
N ALA A 156 -12.74 -0.14 -11.86
CA ALA A 156 -12.80 -0.14 -13.33
C ALA A 156 -12.56 1.27 -13.92
N ALA A 157 -13.15 2.31 -13.32
CA ALA A 157 -12.94 3.70 -13.74
C ALA A 157 -11.48 4.18 -13.54
N LEU A 158 -10.71 3.53 -12.67
CA LEU A 158 -9.28 3.74 -12.50
C LEU A 158 -8.42 2.91 -13.48
N GLY A 159 -9.03 2.14 -14.36
CA GLY A 159 -8.34 1.25 -15.32
C GLY A 159 -7.76 -0.01 -14.68
N LEU A 160 -8.33 -0.46 -13.56
CA LEU A 160 -7.88 -1.65 -12.85
C LEU A 160 -8.76 -2.84 -13.26
N GLU A 161 -8.18 -3.80 -13.95
CA GLU A 161 -8.94 -4.93 -14.52
C GLU A 161 -8.97 -6.14 -13.60
N HIS A 162 -7.93 -6.32 -12.78
CA HIS A 162 -7.71 -7.48 -11.92
C HIS A 162 -8.04 -7.23 -10.46
N THR A 163 -8.06 -5.96 -10.02
CA THR A 163 -8.47 -5.61 -8.66
C THR A 163 -9.98 -5.66 -8.55
N ARG A 164 -10.50 -6.64 -7.80
CA ARG A 164 -11.94 -6.91 -7.70
C ARG A 164 -12.34 -7.30 -6.28
N LEU A 165 -13.41 -6.70 -5.80
CA LEU A 165 -14.14 -7.14 -4.61
C LEU A 165 -15.24 -8.12 -5.07
N ARG A 166 -15.10 -9.42 -4.74
CA ARG A 166 -16.05 -10.45 -5.16
C ARG A 166 -16.87 -11.05 -4.03
N ARG A 167 -16.34 -11.00 -2.81
CA ARG A 167 -16.99 -11.58 -1.64
C ARG A 167 -16.81 -10.74 -0.40
N LYS A 168 -17.72 -10.86 0.54
CA LYS A 168 -17.58 -10.35 1.89
C LYS A 168 -16.48 -11.09 2.66
N MET A 169 -16.07 -10.49 3.78
CA MET A 169 -15.16 -11.15 4.70
C MET A 169 -15.85 -12.37 5.34
N MET A 170 -15.10 -13.45 5.51
CA MET A 170 -15.58 -14.72 6.09
C MET A 170 -16.67 -15.47 5.30
N ASP A 171 -16.93 -15.08 4.05
CA ASP A 171 -17.78 -15.87 3.14
C ASP A 171 -16.99 -17.09 2.60
N SER A 172 -17.02 -18.17 3.40
CA SER A 172 -16.32 -19.41 3.08
C SER A 172 -16.92 -20.14 1.88
N ALA A 173 -18.24 -19.99 1.63
CA ALA A 173 -18.89 -20.61 0.50
C ALA A 173 -18.45 -19.97 -0.82
N ALA A 174 -18.34 -18.64 -0.88
CA ALA A 174 -17.78 -17.94 -2.02
C ALA A 174 -16.31 -18.29 -2.24
N SER A 175 -15.50 -18.32 -1.16
CA SER A 175 -14.10 -18.73 -1.24
C SER A 175 -13.92 -20.15 -1.79
N ALA A 176 -14.76 -21.10 -1.36
CA ALA A 176 -14.71 -22.47 -1.84
C ALA A 176 -15.04 -22.62 -3.35
N ARG A 177 -15.78 -21.66 -3.91
CA ARG A 177 -16.05 -21.57 -5.36
C ARG A 177 -14.94 -20.85 -6.13
N GLY A 178 -13.93 -20.29 -5.44
CA GLY A 178 -12.88 -19.47 -6.05
C GLY A 178 -13.26 -18.00 -6.26
N ASP A 179 -14.37 -17.53 -5.67
CA ASP A 179 -14.79 -16.12 -5.70
C ASP A 179 -13.93 -15.27 -4.76
N GLU A 180 -12.64 -15.16 -5.04
CA GLU A 180 -11.70 -14.42 -4.19
C GLU A 180 -11.62 -12.92 -4.53
N ASN A 181 -11.35 -12.12 -3.51
CA ASN A 181 -10.98 -10.71 -3.68
C ASN A 181 -9.56 -10.65 -4.23
N THR A 182 -9.37 -10.09 -5.41
CA THR A 182 -8.11 -10.20 -6.17
C THR A 182 -7.48 -8.86 -6.46
N SER A 183 -6.18 -8.88 -6.76
CA SER A 183 -5.39 -7.80 -7.38
C SER A 183 -4.09 -8.36 -7.94
N SER A 184 -3.31 -7.52 -8.65
CA SER A 184 -1.89 -7.74 -8.95
C SER A 184 -1.04 -6.67 -8.27
N PRO A 185 0.28 -6.91 -8.01
CA PRO A 185 1.18 -5.87 -7.50
C PRO A 185 1.19 -4.60 -8.34
N ALA A 186 1.18 -4.73 -9.66
CA ALA A 186 1.15 -3.59 -10.59
C ALA A 186 -0.11 -2.74 -10.44
N GLU A 187 -1.28 -3.34 -10.25
CA GLU A 187 -2.51 -2.59 -10.03
C GLU A 187 -2.57 -1.95 -8.64
N ALA A 188 -2.12 -2.66 -7.61
CA ALA A 188 -2.04 -2.15 -6.26
C ALA A 188 -1.11 -0.92 -6.17
N ILE A 189 0.05 -0.94 -6.84
CA ILE A 189 0.95 0.22 -6.96
C ILE A 189 0.24 1.40 -7.61
N ARG A 190 -0.55 1.20 -8.66
CA ARG A 190 -1.30 2.30 -9.31
C ARG A 190 -2.31 2.95 -8.36
N ILE A 191 -2.93 2.17 -7.46
CA ILE A 191 -3.80 2.69 -6.41
C ILE A 191 -2.99 3.56 -5.43
N LEU A 192 -1.87 3.03 -4.93
CA LEU A 192 -1.02 3.74 -3.97
C LEU A 192 -0.44 5.03 -4.53
N GLN A 193 0.04 5.01 -5.79
CA GLN A 193 0.51 6.21 -6.49
C GLN A 193 -0.60 7.26 -6.58
N ARG A 194 -1.82 6.86 -6.98
CA ARG A 194 -2.94 7.78 -7.11
C ARG A 194 -3.34 8.44 -5.80
N LEU A 195 -3.27 7.68 -4.69
CA LEU A 195 -3.49 8.22 -3.35
C LEU A 195 -2.37 9.18 -2.94
N HIS A 196 -1.10 8.81 -3.16
CA HIS A 196 0.05 9.65 -2.85
C HIS A 196 0.03 10.97 -3.63
N ASP A 197 -0.27 10.92 -4.93
CA ASP A 197 -0.32 12.08 -5.81
C ASP A 197 -1.52 13.01 -5.53
N GLY A 198 -2.42 12.63 -4.61
CA GLY A 198 -3.64 13.39 -4.37
C GLY A 198 -4.65 13.33 -5.52
N ARG A 199 -4.56 12.32 -6.39
CA ARG A 199 -5.36 12.20 -7.63
C ARG A 199 -6.56 11.25 -7.50
N PHE A 200 -6.85 10.76 -6.30
CA PHE A 200 -8.10 10.03 -6.05
C PHE A 200 -9.16 11.00 -5.53
N VAL A 201 -10.20 11.26 -6.35
CA VAL A 201 -11.28 12.23 -6.12
C VAL A 201 -10.76 13.65 -5.92
N SER A 202 -10.01 13.91 -4.85
CA SER A 202 -9.33 15.18 -4.58
C SER A 202 -8.08 14.94 -3.70
N ALA A 203 -7.21 15.95 -3.62
CA ALA A 203 -6.03 15.89 -2.74
C ALA A 203 -6.44 15.74 -1.26
N GLU A 204 -7.51 16.41 -0.84
CA GLU A 204 -8.02 16.32 0.54
C GLU A 204 -8.55 14.91 0.85
N ILE A 205 -9.31 14.29 -0.05
CA ILE A 205 -9.82 12.93 0.13
C ILE A 205 -8.66 11.91 0.17
N SER A 206 -7.70 12.03 -0.73
CA SER A 206 -6.50 11.19 -0.72
C SER A 206 -5.75 11.30 0.61
N LYS A 207 -5.56 12.52 1.13
CA LYS A 207 -4.93 12.79 2.42
C LYS A 207 -5.68 12.14 3.58
N GLN A 208 -7.01 12.23 3.62
CA GLN A 208 -7.82 11.61 4.68
C GLN A 208 -7.72 10.09 4.66
N ILE A 209 -7.72 9.47 3.46
CA ILE A 209 -7.52 8.02 3.30
C ILE A 209 -6.11 7.62 3.80
N LEU A 210 -5.07 8.33 3.37
CA LEU A 210 -3.71 8.08 3.81
C LEU A 210 -3.53 8.27 5.31
N ALA A 211 -4.22 9.23 5.93
CA ALA A 211 -4.20 9.42 7.38
C ALA A 211 -4.71 8.19 8.13
N ILE A 212 -5.77 7.53 7.66
CA ILE A 212 -6.27 6.28 8.27
C ILE A 212 -5.30 5.12 8.00
N LEU A 213 -4.73 5.03 6.77
CA LEU A 213 -3.73 4.01 6.44
C LEU A 213 -2.42 4.17 7.21
N SER A 214 -2.14 5.36 7.74
CA SER A 214 -0.93 5.65 8.54
C SER A 214 -1.10 5.45 10.04
N LEU A 215 -2.31 5.12 10.51
CA LEU A 215 -2.53 4.83 11.93
C LEU A 215 -1.68 3.64 12.37
N PRO A 216 -1.16 3.64 13.63
CA PRO A 216 -0.30 2.58 14.14
C PRO A 216 -0.94 1.19 14.03
N LYS A 217 -0.23 0.25 13.47
CA LYS A 217 -0.59 -1.17 13.36
C LYS A 217 0.63 -1.99 13.01
N ASP A 218 0.51 -3.29 13.03
CA ASP A 218 1.59 -4.22 12.72
C ASP A 218 1.58 -4.68 11.25
N GLY A 219 2.77 -5.04 10.74
CA GLY A 219 2.98 -5.54 9.38
C GLY A 219 4.43 -5.94 9.16
N ASP A 220 4.67 -6.95 8.32
CA ASP A 220 6.00 -7.52 8.12
C ASP A 220 6.95 -6.55 7.39
N LEU A 221 6.43 -5.78 6.41
CA LEU A 221 7.23 -4.74 5.73
C LEU A 221 7.65 -3.61 6.68
N ARG A 222 6.93 -3.38 7.79
CA ARG A 222 7.29 -2.39 8.80
C ARG A 222 8.68 -2.64 9.40
N HIS A 223 9.06 -3.91 9.54
CA HIS A 223 10.31 -4.31 10.20
C HIS A 223 11.58 -4.02 9.39
N GLY A 224 11.48 -3.75 8.09
CA GLY A 224 12.62 -3.36 7.23
C GLY A 224 12.81 -1.85 7.09
N VAL A 225 12.00 -1.03 7.80
CA VAL A 225 12.05 0.44 7.72
C VAL A 225 12.24 1.00 9.13
N PRO A 226 13.12 2.00 9.36
CA PRO A 226 13.29 2.64 10.66
C PRO A 226 11.96 3.11 11.27
N ALA A 227 11.82 3.00 12.59
CA ALA A 227 10.55 3.24 13.29
C ALA A 227 10.02 4.66 13.14
N GLU A 228 10.90 5.64 13.00
CA GLU A 228 10.59 7.06 12.82
C GLU A 228 10.05 7.41 11.43
N ILE A 229 10.24 6.54 10.42
CA ILE A 229 9.72 6.79 9.07
C ILE A 229 8.24 6.38 9.01
N PRO A 230 7.33 7.32 8.71
CA PRO A 230 5.91 7.02 8.63
C PRO A 230 5.58 6.09 7.46
N MET A 231 4.63 5.19 7.68
CA MET A 231 4.15 4.29 6.65
C MET A 231 2.62 4.28 6.61
N ALA A 232 2.05 4.37 5.41
CA ALA A 232 0.63 4.15 5.16
C ALA A 232 0.46 2.77 4.51
N PHE A 233 -0.23 1.83 5.17
CA PHE A 233 -0.27 0.47 4.67
C PHE A 233 -1.49 -0.35 5.10
N LYS A 234 -1.66 -1.49 4.44
CA LYS A 234 -2.60 -2.53 4.83
C LYS A 234 -2.05 -3.91 4.48
N SER A 235 -1.97 -4.78 5.48
CA SER A 235 -1.67 -6.20 5.32
C SER A 235 -2.93 -7.02 5.05
N GLY A 236 -2.76 -8.18 4.43
CA GLY A 236 -3.83 -9.13 4.18
C GLY A 236 -3.32 -10.57 4.16
N SER A 237 -4.11 -11.49 4.70
CA SER A 237 -3.80 -12.91 4.64
C SER A 237 -5.07 -13.75 4.51
N VAL A 238 -4.94 -14.87 3.82
CA VAL A 238 -5.85 -16.02 3.83
C VAL A 238 -4.99 -17.28 3.75
N PRO A 239 -5.49 -18.47 4.01
CA PRO A 239 -4.68 -19.68 3.91
C PRO A 239 -3.91 -19.76 2.58
N GLY A 240 -2.58 -19.88 2.66
CA GLY A 240 -1.70 -19.93 1.50
C GLY A 240 -1.36 -18.60 0.83
N VAL A 241 -1.84 -17.46 1.37
CA VAL A 241 -1.61 -16.12 0.80
C VAL A 241 -1.25 -15.11 1.89
N ALA A 242 -0.24 -14.28 1.63
CA ALA A 242 0.11 -13.12 2.42
C ALA A 242 0.35 -11.91 1.48
N THR A 243 -0.14 -10.73 1.84
CA THR A 243 0.00 -9.51 1.03
C THR A 243 0.21 -8.29 1.92
N GLU A 244 1.00 -7.32 1.43
CA GLU A 244 1.06 -5.97 2.01
C GLU A 244 1.18 -4.92 0.91
N TRP A 245 0.38 -3.86 1.04
CA TRP A 245 0.42 -2.67 0.19
C TRP A 245 0.86 -1.49 1.04
N VAL A 246 1.98 -0.88 0.69
CA VAL A 246 2.68 0.07 1.56
C VAL A 246 3.14 1.29 0.79
N ILE A 247 2.94 2.48 1.38
CA ILE A 247 3.67 3.71 1.05
C ILE A 247 4.61 4.01 2.22
N VAL A 248 5.89 4.17 1.95
CA VAL A 248 6.91 4.62 2.89
C VAL A 248 7.13 6.11 2.65
N SER A 249 6.82 6.92 3.67
CA SER A 249 6.91 8.39 3.58
C SER A 249 8.31 8.87 3.95
N HIS A 250 9.34 8.38 3.23
CA HIS A 250 10.69 8.88 3.42
C HIS A 250 10.76 10.37 3.02
N PRO A 251 11.38 11.27 3.83
CA PRO A 251 11.33 12.71 3.60
C PRO A 251 11.83 13.16 2.23
N GLU A 252 12.90 12.55 1.75
CA GLU A 252 13.53 12.90 0.48
C GLU A 252 13.04 12.05 -0.69
N ARG A 253 12.72 10.77 -0.42
CA ARG A 253 12.32 9.79 -1.44
C ARG A 253 11.19 8.89 -0.96
N PRO A 254 9.95 9.37 -0.95
CA PRO A 254 8.80 8.51 -0.71
C PRO A 254 8.71 7.45 -1.80
N TYR A 255 8.37 6.22 -1.40
CA TYR A 255 8.21 5.12 -2.34
C TYR A 255 7.05 4.22 -1.93
N ALA A 256 6.53 3.46 -2.88
CA ALA A 256 5.52 2.45 -2.60
C ALA A 256 6.06 1.05 -2.93
N VAL A 257 5.68 0.09 -2.11
CA VAL A 257 5.99 -1.33 -2.29
C VAL A 257 4.73 -2.16 -2.08
N VAL A 258 4.50 -3.10 -2.98
CA VAL A 258 3.48 -4.13 -2.85
C VAL A 258 4.16 -5.49 -2.93
N VAL A 259 3.93 -6.31 -1.93
CA VAL A 259 4.39 -7.71 -1.89
C VAL A 259 3.17 -8.61 -1.78
N MET A 260 3.12 -9.62 -2.62
CA MET A 260 2.08 -10.66 -2.64
C MET A 260 2.75 -12.03 -2.70
N GLN A 261 2.48 -12.85 -1.71
CA GLN A 261 2.82 -14.27 -1.73
C GLN A 261 1.57 -15.11 -1.92
N SER A 262 1.66 -16.13 -2.74
CA SER A 262 0.61 -17.11 -2.95
C SER A 262 1.19 -18.54 -2.93
N ARG A 263 0.33 -19.55 -2.79
CA ARG A 263 0.75 -20.97 -2.70
C ARG A 263 1.74 -21.21 -1.56
N VAL A 264 1.67 -20.41 -0.50
CA VAL A 264 2.52 -20.57 0.69
C VAL A 264 2.09 -21.85 1.43
N PRO A 265 2.97 -22.84 1.61
CA PRO A 265 2.61 -24.06 2.33
C PRO A 265 2.38 -23.76 3.82
N PRO A 266 1.47 -24.49 4.50
CA PRO A 266 1.22 -24.28 5.93
C PRO A 266 2.48 -24.39 6.83
N ALA A 267 3.43 -25.19 6.41
CA ALA A 267 4.69 -25.40 7.12
C ALA A 267 5.73 -24.29 6.92
N ALA A 268 5.43 -23.25 6.13
CA ALA A 268 6.38 -22.17 5.87
C ALA A 268 6.74 -21.34 7.12
N GLY A 269 5.81 -21.23 8.08
CA GLY A 269 6.05 -20.52 9.34
C GLY A 269 6.59 -19.11 9.09
N ASP A 270 7.66 -18.75 9.81
CA ASP A 270 8.30 -17.41 9.69
C ASP A 270 9.02 -17.16 8.36
N ALA A 271 9.17 -18.17 7.49
CA ALA A 271 9.83 -17.99 6.21
C ALA A 271 9.05 -17.02 5.29
N SER A 272 7.71 -17.00 5.40
CA SER A 272 6.87 -16.02 4.70
C SER A 272 7.16 -14.60 5.18
N ALA A 273 7.07 -14.35 6.48
CA ALA A 273 7.36 -13.04 7.07
C ALA A 273 8.78 -12.53 6.77
N ARG A 274 9.77 -13.46 6.71
CA ARG A 274 11.14 -13.13 6.34
C ARG A 274 11.25 -12.55 4.94
N VAL A 275 10.51 -13.08 3.94
CA VAL A 275 10.49 -12.53 2.57
C VAL A 275 10.06 -11.07 2.59
N PHE A 276 9.01 -10.72 3.32
CA PHE A 276 8.55 -9.33 3.43
C PHE A 276 9.62 -8.43 4.06
N ARG A 277 10.25 -8.86 5.14
CA ARG A 277 11.33 -8.08 5.79
C ARG A 277 12.51 -7.85 4.87
N GLU A 278 13.02 -8.91 4.22
CA GLU A 278 14.16 -8.81 3.31
C GLU A 278 13.88 -7.91 2.11
N LEU A 279 12.65 -7.96 1.56
CA LEU A 279 12.23 -7.05 0.49
C LEU A 279 12.10 -5.61 0.99
N SER A 280 11.58 -5.41 2.20
CA SER A 280 11.50 -4.09 2.81
C SER A 280 12.88 -3.47 3.03
N GLU A 281 13.82 -4.22 3.61
CA GLU A 281 15.21 -3.81 3.80
C GLU A 281 15.90 -3.47 2.46
N LEU A 282 15.69 -4.32 1.44
CA LEU A 282 16.25 -4.12 0.10
C LEU A 282 15.79 -2.79 -0.50
N PHE A 283 14.48 -2.54 -0.51
CA PHE A 283 13.95 -1.31 -1.10
C PHE A 283 14.22 -0.08 -0.26
N TYR A 284 14.20 -0.19 1.07
CA TYR A 284 14.59 0.92 1.93
C TYR A 284 16.05 1.31 1.69
N ALA A 285 16.98 0.36 1.70
CA ALA A 285 18.38 0.61 1.42
C ALA A 285 18.61 1.25 0.04
N TYR A 286 17.86 0.80 -0.98
CA TYR A 286 17.98 1.35 -2.32
C TYR A 286 17.41 2.77 -2.42
N PHE A 287 16.17 2.99 -2.03
CA PHE A 287 15.51 4.29 -2.21
C PHE A 287 16.05 5.35 -1.24
N ALA A 288 16.26 5.00 0.04
CA ALA A 288 16.80 5.94 1.04
C ALA A 288 18.31 6.19 0.90
N GLY A 289 19.06 5.22 0.32
CA GLY A 289 20.51 5.33 0.17
C GLY A 289 20.97 6.11 -1.07
N ARG A 290 20.12 6.22 -2.08
CA ARG A 290 20.52 6.70 -3.43
C ARG A 290 21.00 8.16 -3.49
N GLU A 291 20.48 9.04 -2.66
CA GLU A 291 20.86 10.46 -2.63
C GLU A 291 22.09 10.75 -1.77
N ARG A 292 22.63 9.74 -1.13
CA ARG A 292 23.80 9.89 -0.24
C ARG A 292 25.14 9.77 -0.96
N PHE A 293 25.13 9.70 -2.28
CA PHE A 293 26.36 9.51 -3.09
C PHE A 293 26.51 10.61 -4.13
N THR A 294 27.76 11.08 -4.29
CA THR A 294 28.13 11.89 -5.45
C THR A 294 28.07 11.04 -6.73
N PRO A 295 28.08 11.65 -7.93
CA PRO A 295 28.21 10.91 -9.19
C PRO A 295 29.45 10.01 -9.29
N PHE A 296 30.44 10.22 -8.42
CA PHE A 296 31.65 9.43 -8.34
C PHE A 296 31.62 8.38 -7.22
N GLY A 297 30.47 8.13 -6.60
CA GLY A 297 30.28 7.10 -5.57
C GLY A 297 30.78 7.50 -4.17
N VAL A 298 31.13 8.78 -3.94
CA VAL A 298 31.52 9.24 -2.61
C VAL A 298 30.28 9.53 -1.78
N SER A 299 30.17 8.95 -0.58
CA SER A 299 29.06 9.22 0.32
C SER A 299 29.05 10.71 0.73
N THR A 300 27.88 11.32 0.67
CA THR A 300 27.61 12.65 1.20
C THR A 300 27.06 12.63 2.63
N ASP A 301 26.87 11.42 3.20
CA ASP A 301 26.44 11.23 4.57
C ASP A 301 27.56 11.69 5.52
N PRO A 302 27.29 12.64 6.44
CA PRO A 302 28.30 13.11 7.39
C PRO A 302 28.61 12.11 8.51
N THR A 303 27.91 10.97 8.57
CA THR A 303 28.16 9.94 9.59
C THR A 303 29.54 9.33 9.39
N PRO A 304 30.43 9.32 10.42
CA PRO A 304 31.75 8.73 10.29
C PRO A 304 31.66 7.25 9.89
N TRP A 305 32.51 6.84 8.95
CA TRP A 305 32.72 5.44 8.62
C TRP A 305 33.48 4.79 9.80
N ASN A 306 32.82 3.90 10.55
CA ASN A 306 33.45 3.07 11.58
C ASN A 306 34.02 1.78 10.99
#